data_918227b801bc36c0ba2006fac3a047b1
#
_entry.id   918227b801bc36c0ba2006fac3a047b1
#
_cell.length_a   1.000
_cell.length_b   1.000
_cell.length_c   1.000
_cell.angle_alpha   90.00
_cell.angle_beta   90.00
_cell.angle_gamma   90.00
#
_symmetry.space_group_name_H-M   'P 1'
#
loop_
_entity.id
_entity.type
_entity.pdbx_description
1 polymer ?
#
loop_
_entity_poly.entity_id
_entity_poly.type
_entity_poly.pdbx_seq_one_letter_code
_entity_poly.pdbx_strand_id
1 'polypeptide(L)'
;MDLGLKGLNAIVTGGSKGIGRQVAETLAQEGANVAICARNATEVAAAVASLQAKDVRAYGAAIDVADKAALEGFVSDSAKALGGLDILVANVSALAVEDNEEAWRRAFDTDMMHTVRAANAALPLLEKSKSPAIVIVSSVSGREVDFTGPAYGAFKAALVHYAQSLAHKLAPKMIRVNAVSPGNTYFEGGVWHKIERELPDLFKEALALNPTGRMATPQEIARGVVFLASPASSFTTGTNLVIDGALTRGVQL
;
A
#
# COMPACT_ATOMS: atom_id res chain seq x y z
N MET A 1 -1.53 -21.48 7.59
CA MET A 1 -0.11 -21.04 7.53
C MET A 1 0.05 -20.02 8.64
N ASP A 2 1.03 -20.18 9.50
CA ASP A 2 1.41 -19.13 10.44
C ASP A 2 2.25 -18.08 9.69
N LEU A 3 1.83 -16.83 9.72
CA LEU A 3 2.54 -15.73 9.07
C LEU A 3 3.69 -15.18 9.92
N GLY A 4 3.75 -15.52 11.21
CA GLY A 4 4.79 -15.06 12.14
C GLY A 4 4.73 -13.56 12.45
N LEU A 5 3.55 -12.94 12.35
CA LEU A 5 3.36 -11.49 12.48
C LEU A 5 3.12 -11.03 13.93
N LYS A 6 2.79 -11.95 14.83
CA LYS A 6 2.44 -11.61 16.21
C LYS A 6 3.55 -10.82 16.91
N GLY A 7 3.20 -9.64 17.38
CA GLY A 7 4.10 -8.73 18.11
C GLY A 7 5.01 -7.86 17.22
N LEU A 8 5.03 -8.05 15.90
CA LEU A 8 5.73 -7.17 14.97
C LEU A 8 5.03 -5.80 14.90
N ASN A 9 5.77 -4.77 14.50
CA ASN A 9 5.32 -3.39 14.44
C ASN A 9 5.27 -2.93 12.98
N ALA A 10 4.08 -2.54 12.50
CA ALA A 10 3.84 -2.17 11.11
C ALA A 10 3.36 -0.72 10.98
N ILE A 11 3.84 -0.03 9.97
CA ILE A 11 3.28 1.25 9.49
C ILE A 11 2.56 1.00 8.17
N VAL A 12 1.31 1.49 8.06
CA VAL A 12 0.52 1.48 6.81
C VAL A 12 0.09 2.90 6.48
N THR A 13 0.64 3.47 5.41
CA THR A 13 0.20 4.79 4.95
C THR A 13 -1.13 4.67 4.19
N GLY A 14 -2.04 5.64 4.38
CA GLY A 14 -3.39 5.55 3.82
C GLY A 14 -4.26 4.46 4.45
N GLY A 15 -4.06 4.19 5.75
CA GLY A 15 -4.70 3.09 6.47
C GLY A 15 -6.13 3.35 6.95
N SER A 16 -6.78 4.47 6.60
CA SER A 16 -8.13 4.78 7.08
C SER A 16 -9.24 4.11 6.28
N LYS A 17 -9.04 3.79 5.00
CA LYS A 17 -10.04 3.18 4.11
C LYS A 17 -9.43 2.30 3.01
N GLY A 18 -10.28 1.57 2.28
CA GLY A 18 -9.90 0.77 1.11
C GLY A 18 -8.84 -0.29 1.42
N ILE A 19 -7.90 -0.45 0.49
CA ILE A 19 -6.82 -1.45 0.58
C ILE A 19 -5.98 -1.24 1.84
N GLY A 20 -5.53 0.00 2.10
CA GLY A 20 -4.69 0.29 3.27
C GLY A 20 -5.40 -0.03 4.59
N ARG A 21 -6.72 0.21 4.70
CA ARG A 21 -7.50 -0.16 5.88
C ARG A 21 -7.52 -1.68 6.06
N GLN A 22 -7.79 -2.45 5.00
CA GLN A 22 -7.82 -3.90 5.09
C GLN A 22 -6.44 -4.51 5.35
N VAL A 23 -5.36 -3.89 4.85
CA VAL A 23 -4.00 -4.28 5.22
C VAL A 23 -3.77 -4.09 6.72
N ALA A 24 -4.12 -2.91 7.26
CA ALA A 24 -3.99 -2.62 8.69
C ALA A 24 -4.81 -3.59 9.56
N GLU A 25 -6.06 -3.85 9.16
CA GLU A 25 -6.96 -4.79 9.85
C GLU A 25 -6.42 -6.23 9.83
N THR A 26 -5.90 -6.68 8.68
CA THR A 26 -5.35 -8.03 8.53
C THR A 26 -4.07 -8.19 9.36
N LEU A 27 -3.16 -7.20 9.34
CA LEU A 27 -1.97 -7.19 10.19
C LEU A 27 -2.34 -7.29 11.69
N ALA A 28 -3.33 -6.50 12.12
CA ALA A 28 -3.81 -6.53 13.51
C ALA A 28 -4.49 -7.86 13.87
N GLN A 29 -5.25 -8.48 12.95
CA GLN A 29 -5.84 -9.82 13.13
C GLN A 29 -4.77 -10.91 13.32
N GLU A 30 -3.62 -10.76 12.65
CA GLU A 30 -2.45 -11.63 12.80
C GLU A 30 -1.59 -11.27 14.03
N GLY A 31 -2.04 -10.31 14.87
CA GLY A 31 -1.41 -9.93 16.13
C GLY A 31 -0.25 -8.93 15.99
N ALA A 32 -0.09 -8.28 14.84
CA ALA A 32 0.87 -7.18 14.69
C ALA A 32 0.34 -5.88 15.29
N ASN A 33 1.23 -5.07 15.88
CA ASN A 33 0.93 -3.69 16.25
C ASN A 33 0.94 -2.81 15.00
N VAL A 34 0.01 -1.87 14.87
CA VAL A 34 -0.17 -1.14 13.62
C VAL A 34 -0.28 0.36 13.82
N ALA A 35 0.51 1.12 13.08
CA ALA A 35 0.34 2.57 12.95
C ALA A 35 -0.19 2.91 11.55
N ILE A 36 -1.11 3.87 11.49
CA ILE A 36 -1.72 4.33 10.24
C ILE A 36 -1.68 5.84 10.11
N CYS A 37 -1.64 6.36 8.89
CA CYS A 37 -1.92 7.76 8.63
C CYS A 37 -2.90 7.94 7.47
N ALA A 38 -3.62 9.05 7.50
CA ALA A 38 -4.45 9.57 6.41
C ALA A 38 -4.77 11.04 6.69
N ARG A 39 -5.42 11.72 5.74
CA ARG A 39 -5.73 13.15 5.89
C ARG A 39 -6.92 13.43 6.82
N ASN A 40 -7.89 12.53 6.87
CA ASN A 40 -9.12 12.72 7.65
C ASN A 40 -8.95 12.19 9.08
N ALA A 41 -8.93 13.09 10.07
CA ALA A 41 -8.71 12.77 11.47
C ALA A 41 -9.81 11.85 12.05
N THR A 42 -11.07 12.05 11.66
CA THR A 42 -12.19 11.21 12.13
C THR A 42 -12.07 9.78 11.62
N GLU A 43 -11.74 9.60 10.33
CA GLU A 43 -11.50 8.27 9.73
C GLU A 43 -10.30 7.59 10.39
N VAL A 44 -9.22 8.33 10.67
CA VAL A 44 -8.04 7.80 11.37
C VAL A 44 -8.41 7.33 12.77
N ALA A 45 -9.13 8.15 13.55
CA ALA A 45 -9.55 7.79 14.90
C ALA A 45 -10.43 6.52 14.92
N ALA A 46 -11.40 6.44 14.02
CA ALA A 46 -12.26 5.26 13.87
C ALA A 46 -11.45 4.00 13.47
N ALA A 47 -10.44 4.18 12.60
CA ALA A 47 -9.55 3.11 12.21
C ALA A 47 -8.71 2.61 13.38
N VAL A 48 -8.10 3.51 14.14
CA VAL A 48 -7.29 3.15 15.32
C VAL A 48 -8.13 2.41 16.36
N ALA A 49 -9.33 2.89 16.66
CA ALA A 49 -10.24 2.21 17.59
C ALA A 49 -10.55 0.77 17.19
N SER A 50 -10.80 0.53 15.88
CA SER A 50 -11.03 -0.82 15.36
C SER A 50 -9.79 -1.71 15.45
N LEU A 51 -8.59 -1.15 15.25
CA LEU A 51 -7.34 -1.92 15.42
C LEU A 51 -7.11 -2.28 16.90
N GLN A 52 -7.32 -1.32 17.81
CA GLN A 52 -7.18 -1.54 19.26
C GLN A 52 -8.14 -2.62 19.79
N ALA A 53 -9.33 -2.73 19.19
CA ALA A 53 -10.30 -3.79 19.54
C ALA A 53 -9.80 -5.23 19.23
N LYS A 54 -8.63 -5.38 18.61
CA LYS A 54 -7.97 -6.68 18.31
C LYS A 54 -6.81 -7.00 19.28
N ASP A 55 -6.78 -6.33 20.43
CA ASP A 55 -5.76 -6.54 21.47
C ASP A 55 -4.31 -6.27 21.01
N VAL A 56 -4.13 -5.36 20.06
CA VAL A 56 -2.82 -4.89 19.58
C VAL A 56 -2.62 -3.41 19.91
N ARG A 57 -1.37 -2.98 19.96
CA ARG A 57 -1.07 -1.56 20.01
C ARG A 57 -1.40 -0.91 18.67
N ALA A 58 -2.12 0.19 18.69
CA ALA A 58 -2.43 0.94 17.49
C ALA A 58 -2.17 2.43 17.70
N TYR A 59 -1.62 3.09 16.67
CA TYR A 59 -1.35 4.52 16.62
C TYR A 59 -1.89 5.10 15.32
N GLY A 60 -2.27 6.37 15.32
CA GLY A 60 -2.72 7.03 14.10
C GLY A 60 -2.48 8.53 14.12
N ALA A 61 -2.14 9.09 12.95
CA ALA A 61 -1.99 10.53 12.78
C ALA A 61 -2.69 11.03 11.52
N ALA A 62 -3.32 12.19 11.64
CA ALA A 62 -3.91 12.90 10.50
C ALA A 62 -2.83 13.76 9.84
N ILE A 63 -2.29 13.31 8.71
CA ILE A 63 -1.24 14.00 7.96
C ILE A 63 -1.49 13.94 6.44
N ASP A 64 -0.90 14.87 5.72
CA ASP A 64 -0.68 14.73 4.28
C ASP A 64 0.72 14.13 4.04
N VAL A 65 0.76 13.00 3.35
CA VAL A 65 2.03 12.30 3.05
C VAL A 65 2.91 13.05 2.03
N ALA A 66 2.36 14.02 1.31
CA ALA A 66 3.12 14.92 0.44
C ALA A 66 3.98 15.91 1.26
N ASP A 67 3.58 16.21 2.50
CA ASP A 67 4.41 16.97 3.44
C ASP A 67 5.52 16.07 4.01
N LYS A 68 6.75 16.37 3.60
CA LYS A 68 7.94 15.61 4.02
C LYS A 68 8.11 15.58 5.55
N ALA A 69 7.99 16.73 6.21
CA ALA A 69 8.25 16.83 7.65
C ALA A 69 7.16 16.09 8.46
N ALA A 70 5.89 16.23 8.06
CA ALA A 70 4.78 15.51 8.67
C ALA A 70 4.93 13.98 8.51
N LEU A 71 5.35 13.50 7.33
CA LEU A 71 5.57 12.09 7.08
C LEU A 71 6.74 11.51 7.88
N GLU A 72 7.89 12.20 7.91
CA GLU A 72 9.06 11.78 8.69
C GLU A 72 8.75 11.79 10.20
N GLY A 73 8.05 12.80 10.68
CA GLY A 73 7.54 12.88 12.07
C GLY A 73 6.61 11.69 12.39
N PHE A 74 5.67 11.41 11.51
CA PHE A 74 4.76 10.26 11.67
C PHE A 74 5.50 8.92 11.78
N VAL A 75 6.50 8.66 10.94
CA VAL A 75 7.31 7.43 11.01
C VAL A 75 8.02 7.32 12.36
N SER A 76 8.65 8.42 12.82
CA SER A 76 9.34 8.46 14.11
C SER A 76 8.39 8.23 15.30
N ASP A 77 7.26 8.91 15.32
CA ASP A 77 6.30 8.82 16.42
C ASP A 77 5.56 7.46 16.43
N SER A 78 5.29 6.90 15.25
CA SER A 78 4.79 5.53 15.13
C SER A 78 5.74 4.51 15.75
N ALA A 79 7.02 4.60 15.43
CA ALA A 79 8.01 3.70 16.01
C ALA A 79 8.13 3.83 17.53
N LYS A 80 8.02 5.05 18.07
CA LYS A 80 7.97 5.28 19.53
C LYS A 80 6.72 4.64 20.15
N ALA A 81 5.54 4.88 19.55
CA ALA A 81 4.27 4.39 20.07
C ALA A 81 4.18 2.84 20.03
N LEU A 82 4.73 2.21 19.00
CA LEU A 82 4.72 0.77 18.83
C LEU A 82 5.91 0.05 19.50
N GLY A 83 6.99 0.77 19.84
CA GLY A 83 8.21 0.20 20.41
C GLY A 83 9.20 -0.33 19.38
N GLY A 84 9.14 0.14 18.14
CA GLY A 84 10.02 -0.25 17.03
C GLY A 84 9.29 -0.24 15.69
N LEU A 85 9.98 -0.69 14.64
CA LEU A 85 9.40 -0.84 13.32
C LEU A 85 9.99 -2.07 12.60
N ASP A 86 9.11 -2.94 12.13
CA ASP A 86 9.47 -4.16 11.39
C ASP A 86 8.94 -4.11 9.94
N ILE A 87 7.80 -3.46 9.72
CA ILE A 87 7.09 -3.48 8.44
C ILE A 87 6.69 -2.07 8.03
N LEU A 88 6.99 -1.69 6.78
CA LEU A 88 6.45 -0.50 6.13
C LEU A 88 5.59 -0.91 4.94
N VAL A 89 4.33 -0.47 4.92
CA VAL A 89 3.45 -0.57 3.75
C VAL A 89 3.18 0.84 3.21
N ALA A 90 3.77 1.17 2.05
CA ALA A 90 3.55 2.41 1.33
C ALA A 90 2.38 2.22 0.36
N ASN A 91 1.19 2.74 0.73
CA ASN A 91 -0.05 2.44 0.01
C ASN A 91 -0.77 3.69 -0.54
N VAL A 92 -0.43 4.91 -0.11
CA VAL A 92 -1.14 6.11 -0.57
C VAL A 92 -0.93 6.36 -2.06
N SER A 93 -2.00 6.78 -2.74
CA SER A 93 -1.96 7.28 -4.11
C SER A 93 -2.78 8.57 -4.26
N ALA A 94 -2.31 9.46 -5.13
CA ALA A 94 -3.04 10.65 -5.54
C ALA A 94 -4.26 10.32 -6.40
N LEU A 95 -4.29 9.14 -7.04
CA LEU A 95 -5.27 8.79 -8.09
C LEU A 95 -5.36 9.89 -9.15
N ALA A 96 -4.21 10.42 -9.58
CA ALA A 96 -4.09 11.52 -10.53
C ALA A 96 -4.30 10.98 -11.95
N VAL A 97 -5.56 10.80 -12.33
CA VAL A 97 -5.98 10.17 -13.60
C VAL A 97 -6.18 11.17 -14.73
N GLU A 98 -6.13 12.47 -14.46
CA GLU A 98 -6.21 13.53 -15.46
C GLU A 98 -4.89 13.61 -16.24
N ASP A 99 -4.96 14.06 -17.50
CA ASP A 99 -3.78 14.30 -18.34
C ASP A 99 -3.44 15.80 -18.39
N ASN A 100 -2.80 16.28 -17.32
CA ASN A 100 -2.32 17.66 -17.20
C ASN A 100 -1.13 17.75 -16.24
N GLU A 101 -0.38 18.84 -16.29
CA GLU A 101 0.83 19.04 -15.50
C GLU A 101 0.58 18.97 -13.98
N GLU A 102 -0.58 19.39 -13.51
CA GLU A 102 -0.94 19.31 -12.10
C GLU A 102 -1.10 17.84 -11.64
N ALA A 103 -1.72 16.99 -12.46
CA ALA A 103 -1.83 15.56 -12.18
C ALA A 103 -0.43 14.90 -12.09
N TRP A 104 0.49 15.26 -13.00
CA TRP A 104 1.88 14.79 -12.93
C TRP A 104 2.57 15.21 -11.62
N ARG A 105 2.42 16.45 -11.19
CA ARG A 105 2.99 16.93 -9.92
C ARG A 105 2.38 16.21 -8.72
N ARG A 106 1.05 16.07 -8.68
CA ARG A 106 0.38 15.35 -7.59
C ARG A 106 0.81 13.89 -7.52
N ALA A 107 0.90 13.18 -8.65
CA ALA A 107 1.37 11.82 -8.72
C ALA A 107 2.83 11.70 -8.27
N PHE A 108 3.70 12.63 -8.69
CA PHE A 108 5.09 12.68 -8.24
C PHE A 108 5.19 12.84 -6.73
N ASP A 109 4.53 13.83 -6.15
CA ASP A 109 4.65 14.12 -4.71
C ASP A 109 4.00 13.04 -3.84
N THR A 110 2.81 12.56 -4.24
CA THR A 110 2.00 11.66 -3.42
C THR A 110 2.29 10.19 -3.68
N ASP A 111 2.50 9.75 -4.93
CA ASP A 111 2.79 8.35 -5.22
C ASP A 111 4.29 8.06 -5.07
N MET A 112 5.14 8.84 -5.77
CA MET A 112 6.59 8.55 -5.81
C MET A 112 7.31 9.07 -4.57
N MET A 113 7.26 10.38 -4.31
CA MET A 113 8.07 10.99 -3.25
C MET A 113 7.64 10.60 -1.84
N HIS A 114 6.34 10.40 -1.61
CA HIS A 114 5.86 9.79 -0.36
C HIS A 114 6.53 8.44 -0.12
N THR A 115 6.52 7.53 -1.12
CA THR A 115 7.11 6.19 -0.99
C THR A 115 8.62 6.26 -0.71
N VAL A 116 9.34 7.11 -1.44
CA VAL A 116 10.79 7.32 -1.24
C VAL A 116 11.09 7.88 0.15
N ARG A 117 10.34 8.90 0.59
CA ARG A 117 10.53 9.55 1.90
C ARG A 117 10.17 8.60 3.05
N ALA A 118 9.05 7.88 2.94
CA ALA A 118 8.67 6.90 3.96
C ALA A 118 9.70 5.77 4.09
N ALA A 119 10.18 5.21 2.97
CA ALA A 119 11.23 4.20 2.98
C ALA A 119 12.50 4.72 3.65
N ASN A 120 12.99 5.91 3.26
CA ASN A 120 14.20 6.50 3.83
C ASN A 120 14.07 6.76 5.34
N ALA A 121 12.93 7.27 5.80
CA ALA A 121 12.67 7.50 7.23
C ALA A 121 12.58 6.19 8.02
N ALA A 122 12.06 5.12 7.41
CA ALA A 122 11.91 3.82 8.03
C ALA A 122 13.22 3.02 8.10
N LEU A 123 14.16 3.21 7.16
CA LEU A 123 15.38 2.39 7.05
C LEU A 123 16.18 2.26 8.35
N PRO A 124 16.51 3.34 9.10
CA PRO A 124 17.28 3.22 10.35
C PRO A 124 16.56 2.42 11.45
N LEU A 125 15.24 2.31 11.35
CA LEU A 125 14.40 1.56 12.27
C LEU A 125 14.32 0.08 11.84
N LEU A 126 14.10 -0.16 10.54
CA LEU A 126 14.04 -1.49 9.92
C LEU A 126 15.37 -2.24 10.07
N GLU A 127 16.50 -1.56 10.02
CA GLU A 127 17.84 -2.18 10.25
C GLU A 127 17.99 -2.78 11.66
N LYS A 128 17.13 -2.42 12.60
CA LYS A 128 17.12 -2.97 13.96
C LYS A 128 16.15 -4.14 14.11
N SER A 129 15.32 -4.37 13.12
CA SER A 129 14.33 -5.46 13.11
C SER A 129 14.97 -6.81 12.79
N LYS A 130 14.38 -7.88 13.32
CA LYS A 130 14.72 -9.27 12.97
C LYS A 130 14.01 -9.78 11.73
N SER A 131 12.97 -9.09 11.27
CA SER A 131 12.14 -9.47 10.11
C SER A 131 11.70 -8.25 9.29
N PRO A 132 12.65 -7.41 8.82
CA PRO A 132 12.31 -6.15 8.18
C PRO A 132 11.72 -6.37 6.79
N ALA A 133 10.62 -5.68 6.50
CA ALA A 133 9.98 -5.71 5.19
C ALA A 133 9.40 -4.36 4.78
N ILE A 134 9.50 -4.05 3.49
CA ILE A 134 8.82 -2.94 2.83
C ILE A 134 7.91 -3.51 1.75
N VAL A 135 6.63 -3.13 1.74
CA VAL A 135 5.72 -3.46 0.65
C VAL A 135 5.17 -2.16 0.05
N ILE A 136 5.30 -2.03 -1.26
CA ILE A 136 4.88 -0.86 -2.03
C ILE A 136 3.64 -1.22 -2.85
N VAL A 137 2.54 -0.50 -2.65
CA VAL A 137 1.31 -0.73 -3.42
C VAL A 137 1.35 0.09 -4.71
N SER A 138 1.55 -0.61 -5.82
CA SER A 138 1.51 -0.09 -7.18
C SER A 138 0.11 -0.23 -7.79
N SER A 139 0.01 -0.64 -9.06
CA SER A 139 -1.22 -0.91 -9.81
C SER A 139 -0.89 -1.72 -11.06
N VAL A 140 -1.88 -2.44 -11.61
CA VAL A 140 -1.80 -3.00 -12.97
C VAL A 140 -1.60 -1.92 -14.04
N SER A 141 -2.09 -0.69 -13.81
CA SER A 141 -1.84 0.48 -14.68
C SER A 141 -0.36 0.84 -14.82
N GLY A 142 0.51 0.38 -13.90
CA GLY A 142 1.96 0.49 -14.04
C GLY A 142 2.58 -0.60 -14.93
N ARG A 143 1.79 -1.53 -15.44
CA ARG A 143 2.22 -2.66 -16.27
C ARG A 143 1.62 -2.64 -17.66
N GLU A 144 0.40 -2.18 -17.78
CA GLU A 144 -0.34 -2.08 -19.02
C GLU A 144 -0.97 -0.69 -19.13
N VAL A 145 -1.11 -0.21 -20.36
CA VAL A 145 -1.88 1.01 -20.63
C VAL A 145 -3.36 0.70 -20.48
N ASP A 146 -4.03 1.46 -19.68
CA ASP A 146 -5.47 1.35 -19.43
C ASP A 146 -6.19 2.71 -19.58
N PHE A 147 -7.39 2.82 -19.10
CA PHE A 147 -8.20 4.06 -19.18
C PHE A 147 -7.73 5.16 -18.21
N THR A 148 -6.75 4.90 -17.34
CA THR A 148 -6.21 5.91 -16.43
C THR A 148 -5.27 6.88 -17.17
N GLY A 149 -5.11 8.09 -16.62
CA GLY A 149 -4.21 9.08 -17.18
C GLY A 149 -2.73 8.64 -17.15
N PRO A 150 -1.90 9.15 -18.08
CA PRO A 150 -0.51 8.75 -18.24
C PRO A 150 0.34 8.92 -16.97
N ALA A 151 0.08 9.98 -16.19
CA ALA A 151 0.82 10.26 -14.96
C ALA A 151 0.65 9.14 -13.93
N TYR A 152 -0.58 8.62 -13.76
CA TYR A 152 -0.84 7.54 -12.83
C TYR A 152 -0.07 6.27 -13.20
N GLY A 153 -0.24 5.78 -14.43
CA GLY A 153 0.46 4.58 -14.91
C GLY A 153 1.98 4.71 -14.86
N ALA A 154 2.52 5.87 -15.30
CA ALA A 154 3.96 6.12 -15.29
C ALA A 154 4.58 6.03 -13.88
N PHE A 155 3.95 6.66 -12.86
CA PHE A 155 4.47 6.59 -11.50
C PHE A 155 4.21 5.22 -10.85
N LYS A 156 3.13 4.52 -11.20
CA LYS A 156 2.92 3.14 -10.75
C LYS A 156 3.98 2.19 -11.34
N ALA A 157 4.41 2.38 -12.59
CA ALA A 157 5.55 1.66 -13.17
C ALA A 157 6.87 2.02 -12.46
N ALA A 158 7.11 3.32 -12.20
CA ALA A 158 8.28 3.79 -11.47
C ALA A 158 8.38 3.17 -10.06
N LEU A 159 7.26 2.99 -9.36
CA LEU A 159 7.21 2.33 -8.05
C LEU A 159 7.64 0.86 -8.11
N VAL A 160 7.26 0.12 -9.16
CA VAL A 160 7.70 -1.27 -9.36
C VAL A 160 9.23 -1.31 -9.55
N HIS A 161 9.76 -0.44 -10.43
CA HIS A 161 11.21 -0.34 -10.63
C HIS A 161 11.94 0.07 -9.35
N TYR A 162 11.39 1.03 -8.60
CA TYR A 162 11.96 1.48 -7.32
C TYR A 162 11.99 0.35 -6.29
N ALA A 163 10.91 -0.44 -6.17
CA ALA A 163 10.86 -1.59 -5.28
C ALA A 163 11.96 -2.62 -5.60
N GLN A 164 12.15 -2.95 -6.88
CA GLN A 164 13.20 -3.86 -7.35
C GLN A 164 14.59 -3.33 -7.06
N SER A 165 14.84 -2.05 -7.36
CA SER A 165 16.13 -1.41 -7.10
C SER A 165 16.46 -1.36 -5.62
N LEU A 166 15.45 -1.04 -4.78
CA LEU A 166 15.61 -0.98 -3.34
C LEU A 166 15.82 -2.38 -2.74
N ALA A 167 15.13 -3.40 -3.25
CA ALA A 167 15.33 -4.78 -2.86
C ALA A 167 16.77 -5.24 -3.08
N HIS A 168 17.32 -4.99 -4.26
CA HIS A 168 18.72 -5.32 -4.57
C HIS A 168 19.70 -4.60 -3.63
N LYS A 169 19.48 -3.29 -3.40
CA LYS A 169 20.32 -2.47 -2.52
C LYS A 169 20.29 -2.94 -1.06
N LEU A 170 19.14 -3.39 -0.58
CA LEU A 170 18.89 -3.70 0.83
C LEU A 170 19.01 -5.19 1.17
N ALA A 171 19.11 -6.08 0.18
CA ALA A 171 19.29 -7.52 0.39
C ALA A 171 20.48 -7.86 1.31
N PRO A 172 21.67 -7.21 1.20
CA PRO A 172 22.77 -7.45 2.13
C PRO A 172 22.45 -7.13 3.60
N LYS A 173 21.42 -6.29 3.85
CA LYS A 173 20.93 -5.96 5.18
C LYS A 173 19.72 -6.82 5.60
N MET A 174 19.38 -7.84 4.82
CA MET A 174 18.23 -8.71 5.02
C MET A 174 16.88 -7.99 5.07
N ILE A 175 16.78 -6.78 4.51
CA ILE A 175 15.53 -6.03 4.38
C ILE A 175 14.89 -6.40 3.04
N ARG A 176 13.73 -7.04 3.12
CA ARG A 176 12.96 -7.42 1.92
C ARG A 176 12.14 -6.24 1.41
N VAL A 177 12.09 -6.08 0.11
CA VAL A 177 11.26 -5.05 -0.53
C VAL A 177 10.51 -5.67 -1.69
N ASN A 178 9.19 -5.54 -1.70
CA ASN A 178 8.34 -6.06 -2.76
C ASN A 178 7.29 -5.04 -3.17
N ALA A 179 6.78 -5.17 -4.39
CA ALA A 179 5.62 -4.43 -4.87
C ALA A 179 4.40 -5.35 -4.96
N VAL A 180 3.21 -4.76 -4.82
CA VAL A 180 1.93 -5.39 -5.15
C VAL A 180 1.26 -4.52 -6.19
N SER A 181 0.76 -5.13 -7.28
CA SER A 181 0.01 -4.46 -8.34
C SER A 181 -1.44 -4.96 -8.34
N PRO A 182 -2.36 -4.27 -7.62
CA PRO A 182 -3.77 -4.60 -7.64
C PRO A 182 -4.40 -4.33 -9.02
N GLY A 183 -5.37 -5.17 -9.39
CA GLY A 183 -6.34 -4.86 -10.44
C GLY A 183 -7.50 -4.01 -9.91
N ASN A 184 -8.60 -3.99 -10.67
CA ASN A 184 -9.82 -3.28 -10.29
C ASN A 184 -10.31 -3.76 -8.92
N THR A 185 -10.36 -2.85 -7.95
CA THR A 185 -10.72 -3.16 -6.56
C THR A 185 -11.91 -2.32 -6.14
N TYR A 186 -13.03 -2.97 -5.82
CA TYR A 186 -14.29 -2.31 -5.46
C TYR A 186 -14.50 -2.28 -3.94
N PHE A 187 -14.86 -1.11 -3.43
CA PHE A 187 -15.34 -0.92 -2.06
C PHE A 187 -16.20 0.34 -1.96
N GLU A 188 -17.08 0.38 -1.00
CA GLU A 188 -17.95 1.54 -0.75
C GLU A 188 -17.12 2.81 -0.42
N GLY A 189 -17.42 3.91 -1.09
CA GLY A 189 -16.65 5.17 -1.00
C GLY A 189 -15.33 5.16 -1.77
N GLY A 190 -15.01 4.07 -2.50
CA GLY A 190 -13.85 3.99 -3.39
C GLY A 190 -14.10 4.59 -4.78
N VAL A 191 -13.05 4.62 -5.60
CA VAL A 191 -13.12 5.17 -6.97
C VAL A 191 -14.14 4.41 -7.84
N TRP A 192 -14.17 3.08 -7.78
CA TRP A 192 -15.09 2.28 -8.57
C TRP A 192 -16.54 2.43 -8.12
N HIS A 193 -16.81 2.60 -6.81
CA HIS A 193 -18.15 2.92 -6.31
C HIS A 193 -18.63 4.29 -6.80
N LYS A 194 -17.71 5.28 -6.91
CA LYS A 194 -18.03 6.59 -7.50
C LYS A 194 -18.32 6.45 -9.00
N ILE A 195 -17.47 5.73 -9.75
CA ILE A 195 -17.63 5.50 -11.19
C ILE A 195 -18.93 4.74 -11.47
N GLU A 196 -19.29 3.73 -10.68
CA GLU A 196 -20.56 3.00 -10.82
C GLU A 196 -21.78 3.93 -10.76
N ARG A 197 -21.75 4.93 -9.89
CA ARG A 197 -22.86 5.88 -9.72
C ARG A 197 -22.88 7.02 -10.74
N GLU A 198 -21.71 7.53 -11.11
CA GLU A 198 -21.58 8.74 -11.94
C GLU A 198 -21.35 8.40 -13.42
N LEU A 199 -20.75 7.26 -13.73
CA LEU A 199 -20.37 6.83 -15.08
C LEU A 199 -20.65 5.32 -15.26
N PRO A 200 -21.94 4.88 -15.18
CA PRO A 200 -22.29 3.46 -15.14
C PRO A 200 -21.87 2.68 -16.39
N ASP A 201 -21.79 3.30 -17.56
CA ASP A 201 -21.33 2.65 -18.78
C ASP A 201 -19.84 2.34 -18.69
N LEU A 202 -19.01 3.27 -18.21
CA LEU A 202 -17.59 3.04 -17.95
C LEU A 202 -17.39 1.93 -16.91
N PHE A 203 -18.21 1.91 -15.86
CA PHE A 203 -18.14 0.83 -14.85
C PHE A 203 -18.42 -0.52 -15.47
N LYS A 204 -19.46 -0.61 -16.31
CA LYS A 204 -19.85 -1.85 -17.01
C LYS A 204 -18.77 -2.34 -17.98
N GLU A 205 -18.16 -1.41 -18.73
CA GLU A 205 -17.02 -1.74 -19.62
C GLU A 205 -15.83 -2.26 -18.82
N ALA A 206 -15.43 -1.55 -17.77
CA ALA A 206 -14.32 -1.98 -16.90
C ALA A 206 -14.59 -3.33 -16.21
N LEU A 207 -15.85 -3.57 -15.79
CA LEU A 207 -16.24 -4.85 -15.21
C LEU A 207 -16.14 -6.01 -16.23
N ALA A 208 -16.53 -5.76 -17.47
CA ALA A 208 -16.45 -6.75 -18.55
C ALA A 208 -15.01 -7.16 -18.91
N LEU A 209 -14.02 -6.31 -18.61
CA LEU A 209 -12.60 -6.64 -18.78
C LEU A 209 -12.10 -7.66 -17.74
N ASN A 210 -12.79 -7.83 -16.61
CA ASN A 210 -12.40 -8.78 -15.58
C ASN A 210 -12.90 -10.20 -15.93
N PRO A 211 -12.01 -11.17 -16.26
CA PRO A 211 -12.45 -12.49 -16.68
C PRO A 211 -13.21 -13.25 -15.60
N THR A 212 -13.03 -12.88 -14.34
CA THR A 212 -13.74 -13.45 -13.18
C THR A 212 -15.18 -12.93 -13.05
N GLY A 213 -15.61 -11.97 -13.88
CA GLY A 213 -16.93 -11.33 -13.81
C GLY A 213 -17.13 -10.39 -12.62
N ARG A 214 -16.07 -10.09 -11.86
CA ARG A 214 -16.09 -9.16 -10.72
C ARG A 214 -14.77 -8.44 -10.52
N MET A 215 -14.80 -7.35 -9.79
CA MET A 215 -13.61 -6.69 -9.25
C MET A 215 -13.16 -7.36 -7.94
N ALA A 216 -11.91 -7.16 -7.56
CA ALA A 216 -11.39 -7.62 -6.29
C ALA A 216 -12.00 -6.83 -5.12
N THR A 217 -12.04 -7.43 -3.95
CA THR A 217 -12.27 -6.74 -2.69
C THR A 217 -10.93 -6.23 -2.11
N PRO A 218 -10.92 -5.16 -1.30
CA PRO A 218 -9.71 -4.73 -0.60
C PRO A 218 -9.07 -5.83 0.25
N GLN A 219 -9.88 -6.74 0.80
CA GLN A 219 -9.41 -7.87 1.60
C GLN A 219 -8.58 -8.87 0.79
N GLU A 220 -8.95 -9.12 -0.48
CA GLU A 220 -8.20 -10.02 -1.36
C GLU A 220 -6.82 -9.44 -1.67
N ILE A 221 -6.72 -8.13 -1.90
CA ILE A 221 -5.44 -7.44 -2.09
C ILE A 221 -4.61 -7.44 -0.80
N ALA A 222 -5.25 -7.13 0.34
CA ALA A 222 -4.58 -7.05 1.63
C ALA A 222 -3.88 -8.35 2.02
N ARG A 223 -4.46 -9.51 1.71
CA ARG A 223 -3.84 -10.82 1.98
C ARG A 223 -2.50 -10.98 1.29
N GLY A 224 -2.37 -10.55 0.04
CA GLY A 224 -1.09 -10.60 -0.68
C GLY A 224 -0.07 -9.61 -0.13
N VAL A 225 -0.50 -8.40 0.23
CA VAL A 225 0.36 -7.39 0.88
C VAL A 225 0.90 -7.93 2.21
N VAL A 226 0.02 -8.47 3.05
CA VAL A 226 0.38 -9.01 4.38
C VAL A 226 1.27 -10.24 4.26
N PHE A 227 1.02 -11.14 3.29
CA PHE A 227 1.93 -12.26 3.02
C PHE A 227 3.34 -11.79 2.68
N LEU A 228 3.49 -10.84 1.76
CA LEU A 228 4.81 -10.29 1.38
C LEU A 228 5.48 -9.52 2.53
N ALA A 229 4.71 -8.89 3.42
CA ALA A 229 5.23 -8.23 4.61
C ALA A 229 5.70 -9.25 5.69
N SER A 230 5.14 -10.45 5.70
CA SER A 230 5.30 -11.42 6.78
C SER A 230 6.61 -12.22 6.71
N PRO A 231 7.09 -12.75 7.84
CA PRO A 231 8.20 -13.72 7.89
C PRO A 231 7.99 -14.98 7.03
N ALA A 232 6.72 -15.37 6.75
CA ALA A 232 6.42 -16.51 5.88
C ALA A 232 6.94 -16.34 4.45
N SER A 233 7.19 -15.09 4.00
CA SER A 233 7.81 -14.78 2.71
C SER A 233 9.30 -14.43 2.81
N SER A 234 10.03 -15.04 3.73
CA SER A 234 11.41 -14.69 4.13
C SER A 234 12.43 -14.69 2.98
N PHE A 235 12.19 -15.40 1.91
CA PHE A 235 13.08 -15.46 0.74
C PHE A 235 12.49 -14.77 -0.50
N THR A 236 11.38 -14.02 -0.33
CA THR A 236 10.73 -13.25 -1.40
C THR A 236 11.11 -11.78 -1.27
N THR A 237 11.92 -11.29 -2.19
CA THR A 237 12.32 -9.88 -2.29
C THR A 237 12.52 -9.49 -3.75
N GLY A 238 12.21 -8.26 -4.13
CA GLY A 238 12.30 -7.76 -5.49
C GLY A 238 11.16 -8.22 -6.41
N THR A 239 10.11 -8.87 -5.90
CA THR A 239 8.97 -9.27 -6.72
C THR A 239 7.93 -8.15 -6.87
N ASN A 240 7.18 -8.20 -7.95
CA ASN A 240 5.93 -7.50 -8.13
C ASN A 240 4.78 -8.52 -8.19
N LEU A 241 4.04 -8.67 -7.10
CA LEU A 241 2.90 -9.57 -7.02
C LEU A 241 1.67 -8.90 -7.64
N VAL A 242 1.22 -9.43 -8.78
CA VAL A 242 -0.03 -8.97 -9.42
C VAL A 242 -1.21 -9.72 -8.80
N ILE A 243 -2.23 -8.96 -8.36
CA ILE A 243 -3.46 -9.48 -7.79
C ILE A 243 -4.64 -8.82 -8.51
N ASP A 244 -5.02 -9.39 -9.64
CA ASP A 244 -5.93 -8.73 -10.59
C ASP A 244 -7.02 -9.65 -11.17
N GLY A 245 -7.10 -10.93 -10.78
CA GLY A 245 -8.09 -11.87 -11.30
C GLY A 245 -7.92 -12.16 -12.80
N ALA A 246 -6.68 -12.12 -13.29
CA ALA A 246 -6.31 -12.27 -14.70
C ALA A 246 -6.82 -11.12 -15.60
N LEU A 247 -7.01 -9.93 -15.04
CA LEU A 247 -7.38 -8.72 -15.80
C LEU A 247 -6.31 -8.39 -16.84
N THR A 248 -5.03 -8.38 -16.44
CA THR A 248 -3.90 -8.14 -17.35
C THR A 248 -3.54 -9.41 -18.12
N ARG A 249 -3.16 -9.23 -19.40
CA ARG A 249 -2.87 -10.35 -20.31
C ARG A 249 -1.38 -10.63 -20.50
N GLY A 250 -0.53 -9.78 -19.94
CA GLY A 250 0.92 -9.90 -20.05
C GLY A 250 1.45 -11.10 -19.26
N VAL A 251 2.37 -11.85 -19.85
CA VAL A 251 3.12 -12.89 -19.15
C VAL A 251 4.10 -12.23 -18.19
N GLN A 252 4.11 -12.66 -16.94
CA GLN A 252 5.05 -12.18 -15.93
C GLN A 252 6.33 -13.03 -16.02
N LEU A 253 7.31 -12.51 -16.78
CA LEU A 253 8.64 -13.12 -16.95
C LEU A 253 9.62 -12.52 -15.96
#